data_31cd98181435644003498719b54a8f90
#
_entry.id   31cd98181435644003498719b54a8f90
#
_cell.length_a   1.000
_cell.length_b   1.000
_cell.length_c   1.000
_cell.angle_alpha   90.00
_cell.angle_beta   90.00
_cell.angle_gamma   90.00
#
_symmetry.space_group_name_H-M   'P 1'
#
loop_
_entity.id
_entity.type
_entity.pdbx_description
1 polymer ?
#
loop_
_entity_poly.entity_id
_entity_poly.type
_entity_poly.pdbx_seq_one_letter_code
_entity_poly.pdbx_strand_id
1 'polypeptide(L)'
;FSEMALIRYRVQVEVEYFIALCELPLPQLANFPKEKYTYLRKLYQKFSEKEALKVKEIEQTTNHDVKAVEYFIKEAFDKLQLEKYKEFIHFGLTSQDINNTAIPLSIKEAVQQVYLPALEQLLSKLRSLVTQWRDVPLLARTHGQPASPTRLGKEFEVFVVRIEQQLQTLIAVPYAAKFGGATGNYNAHKVAYPNIDWKAFGTRFVEE
;
A
#
# COMPACT_ATOMS: atom_id res chain seq x y z
N PHE A 1 -3.50 -10.00 -1.67
CA PHE A 1 -4.66 -9.48 -0.92
C PHE A 1 -5.23 -10.58 -0.01
N SER A 2 -4.86 -10.56 1.27
CA SER A 2 -5.43 -11.39 2.33
C SER A 2 -5.61 -10.52 3.58
N GLU A 3 -6.35 -10.99 4.56
CA GLU A 3 -6.48 -10.30 5.84
C GLU A 3 -5.11 -10.14 6.53
N MET A 4 -4.28 -11.20 6.50
CA MET A 4 -2.90 -11.13 6.98
C MET A 4 -2.09 -10.02 6.29
N ALA A 5 -2.22 -9.86 4.97
CA ALA A 5 -1.53 -8.80 4.24
C ALA A 5 -2.03 -7.42 4.66
N LEU A 6 -3.35 -7.22 4.83
CA LEU A 6 -3.90 -5.95 5.31
C LEU A 6 -3.39 -5.62 6.71
N ILE A 7 -3.36 -6.59 7.63
CA ILE A 7 -2.80 -6.40 8.98
C ILE A 7 -1.33 -5.98 8.88
N ARG A 8 -0.52 -6.65 8.04
CA ARG A 8 0.89 -6.30 7.83
C ARG A 8 1.06 -4.85 7.35
N TYR A 9 0.25 -4.40 6.39
CA TYR A 9 0.30 -3.01 5.91
C TYR A 9 -0.12 -2.00 6.99
N ARG A 10 -1.11 -2.33 7.82
CA ARG A 10 -1.48 -1.50 8.97
C ARG A 10 -0.34 -1.39 9.98
N VAL A 11 0.34 -2.50 10.30
CA VAL A 11 1.54 -2.49 11.15
C VAL A 11 2.64 -1.64 10.54
N GLN A 12 2.84 -1.72 9.22
CA GLN A 12 3.82 -0.89 8.52
C GLN A 12 3.51 0.60 8.67
N VAL A 13 2.29 1.01 8.40
CA VAL A 13 1.87 2.43 8.50
C VAL A 13 2.04 2.95 9.94
N GLU A 14 1.62 2.19 10.95
CA GLU A 14 1.78 2.56 12.36
C GLU A 14 3.25 2.69 12.78
N VAL A 15 4.09 1.75 12.36
CA VAL A 15 5.52 1.77 12.68
C VAL A 15 6.23 2.94 12.01
N GLU A 16 6.00 3.15 10.71
CA GLU A 16 6.63 4.27 10.00
C GLU A 16 6.10 5.62 10.49
N TYR A 17 4.82 5.72 10.86
CA TYR A 17 4.28 6.90 11.51
C TYR A 17 4.98 7.20 12.84
N PHE A 18 5.16 6.21 13.71
CA PHE A 18 5.89 6.37 14.95
C PHE A 18 7.34 6.84 14.70
N ILE A 19 8.02 6.24 13.72
CA ILE A 19 9.39 6.64 13.35
C ILE A 19 9.40 8.08 12.83
N ALA A 20 8.44 8.46 11.99
CA ALA A 20 8.32 9.82 11.48
C ALA A 20 8.07 10.85 12.61
N LEU A 21 7.29 10.49 13.63
CA LEU A 21 7.13 11.32 14.83
C LEU A 21 8.44 11.52 15.59
N CYS A 22 9.30 10.48 15.67
CA CYS A 22 10.60 10.58 16.31
C CYS A 22 11.57 11.53 15.58
N GLU A 23 11.33 11.82 14.31
CA GLU A 23 12.14 12.80 13.54
C GLU A 23 11.63 14.24 13.67
N LEU A 24 10.47 14.43 14.33
CA LEU A 24 9.97 15.77 14.68
C LEU A 24 10.59 16.26 16.01
N PRO A 25 10.63 17.58 16.25
CA PRO A 25 11.14 18.16 17.49
C PRO A 25 10.14 17.99 18.66
N LEU A 26 9.72 16.74 18.89
CA LEU A 26 8.84 16.38 20.00
C LEU A 26 9.68 16.09 21.25
N PRO A 27 9.57 16.87 22.34
CA PRO A 27 10.44 16.73 23.52
C PRO A 27 10.45 15.31 24.10
N GLN A 28 9.29 14.63 24.09
CA GLN A 28 9.14 13.27 24.64
C GLN A 28 9.81 12.20 23.78
N LEU A 29 10.02 12.45 22.49
CA LEU A 29 10.67 11.53 21.54
C LEU A 29 12.13 11.90 21.24
N ALA A 30 12.61 13.03 21.71
CA ALA A 30 13.95 13.56 21.42
C ALA A 30 15.09 12.56 21.73
N ASN A 31 14.91 11.73 22.77
CA ASN A 31 15.88 10.74 23.20
C ASN A 31 15.50 9.31 22.78
N PHE A 32 14.69 9.14 21.74
CA PHE A 32 14.37 7.80 21.22
C PHE A 32 15.63 7.18 20.61
N PRO A 33 15.97 5.92 20.97
CA PRO A 33 17.18 5.26 20.46
C PRO A 33 16.99 4.83 19.01
N LYS A 34 17.56 5.58 18.05
CA LYS A 34 17.35 5.39 16.60
C LYS A 34 17.79 4.01 16.10
N GLU A 35 18.70 3.33 16.77
CA GLU A 35 19.07 1.93 16.48
C GLU A 35 17.89 0.96 16.62
N LYS A 36 16.85 1.34 17.37
CA LYS A 36 15.63 0.55 17.52
C LYS A 36 14.72 0.61 16.29
N TYR A 37 14.86 1.58 15.39
CA TYR A 37 14.05 1.66 14.15
C TYR A 37 14.12 0.36 13.34
N THR A 38 15.31 -0.23 13.23
CA THR A 38 15.47 -1.51 12.52
C THR A 38 14.67 -2.64 13.17
N TYR A 39 14.55 -2.65 14.49
CA TYR A 39 13.75 -3.66 15.20
C TYR A 39 12.25 -3.42 15.02
N LEU A 40 11.80 -2.16 15.05
CA LEU A 40 10.41 -1.81 14.78
C LEU A 40 10.01 -2.19 13.34
N ARG A 41 10.84 -1.88 12.35
CA ARG A 41 10.61 -2.26 10.96
C ARG A 41 10.51 -3.77 10.75
N LYS A 42 11.23 -4.57 11.51
CA LYS A 42 11.11 -6.04 11.47
C LYS A 42 9.70 -6.54 11.81
N LEU A 43 8.88 -5.77 12.55
CA LEU A 43 7.51 -6.15 12.88
C LEU A 43 6.65 -6.36 11.62
N TYR A 44 6.83 -5.56 10.57
CA TYR A 44 6.12 -5.74 9.31
C TYR A 44 6.94 -6.42 8.22
N GLN A 45 8.27 -6.27 8.22
CA GLN A 45 9.16 -6.90 7.22
C GLN A 45 9.24 -8.42 7.39
N LYS A 46 9.10 -8.91 8.62
CA LYS A 46 9.10 -10.35 8.96
C LYS A 46 7.74 -10.83 9.44
N PHE A 47 6.67 -10.13 9.04
CA PHE A 47 5.31 -10.45 9.44
C PHE A 47 4.87 -11.80 8.84
N SER A 48 4.36 -12.68 9.67
CA SER A 48 3.91 -14.01 9.28
C SER A 48 2.48 -14.27 9.75
N GLU A 49 1.94 -15.44 9.40
CA GLU A 49 0.63 -15.89 9.85
C GLU A 49 0.52 -15.91 11.39
N LYS A 50 1.61 -16.26 12.08
CA LYS A 50 1.65 -16.28 13.55
C LYS A 50 1.38 -14.89 14.15
N GLU A 51 2.00 -13.85 13.60
CA GLU A 51 1.76 -12.47 14.02
C GLU A 51 0.33 -12.03 13.68
N ALA A 52 -0.18 -12.42 12.51
CA ALA A 52 -1.56 -12.13 12.12
C ALA A 52 -2.58 -12.77 13.07
N LEU A 53 -2.41 -14.05 13.41
CA LEU A 53 -3.26 -14.74 14.38
C LEU A 53 -3.21 -14.08 15.76
N LYS A 54 -2.03 -13.61 16.18
CA LYS A 54 -1.90 -12.87 17.45
C LYS A 54 -2.69 -11.56 17.43
N VAL A 55 -2.65 -10.79 16.32
CA VAL A 55 -3.48 -9.59 16.18
C VAL A 55 -4.96 -9.94 16.22
N LYS A 56 -5.39 -11.04 15.59
CA LYS A 56 -6.77 -11.51 15.64
C LYS A 56 -7.21 -11.94 17.05
N GLU A 57 -6.33 -12.54 17.84
CA GLU A 57 -6.59 -12.85 19.24
C GLU A 57 -6.82 -11.58 20.08
N ILE A 58 -5.99 -10.55 19.90
CA ILE A 58 -6.17 -9.24 20.55
C ILE A 58 -7.50 -8.61 20.11
N GLU A 59 -7.85 -8.72 18.83
CA GLU A 59 -9.10 -8.19 18.27
C GLU A 59 -10.35 -8.78 18.93
N GLN A 60 -10.33 -10.06 19.33
CA GLN A 60 -11.45 -10.68 20.06
C GLN A 60 -11.79 -9.96 21.37
N THR A 61 -10.79 -9.34 22.01
CA THR A 61 -10.98 -8.58 23.24
C THR A 61 -11.29 -7.12 22.97
N THR A 62 -10.61 -6.50 22.02
CA THR A 62 -10.76 -5.07 21.71
C THR A 62 -12.01 -4.76 20.89
N ASN A 63 -12.58 -5.75 20.19
CA ASN A 63 -13.65 -5.60 19.20
C ASN A 63 -13.36 -4.51 18.15
N HIS A 64 -12.08 -4.31 17.82
CA HIS A 64 -11.66 -3.26 16.90
C HIS A 64 -10.33 -3.64 16.24
N ASP A 65 -10.34 -3.75 14.92
CA ASP A 65 -9.25 -4.24 14.09
C ASP A 65 -7.96 -3.38 14.17
N VAL A 66 -8.06 -2.08 13.96
CA VAL A 66 -6.89 -1.18 14.03
C VAL A 66 -6.39 -1.03 15.47
N LYS A 67 -7.29 -1.03 16.47
CA LYS A 67 -6.89 -1.02 17.88
C LYS A 67 -6.10 -2.29 18.24
N ALA A 68 -6.46 -3.43 17.68
CA ALA A 68 -5.70 -4.67 17.88
C ALA A 68 -4.27 -4.56 17.32
N VAL A 69 -4.09 -3.91 16.17
CA VAL A 69 -2.76 -3.61 15.61
C VAL A 69 -1.95 -2.70 16.55
N GLU A 70 -2.58 -1.64 17.10
CA GLU A 70 -1.94 -0.76 18.07
C GLU A 70 -1.44 -1.53 19.29
N TYR A 71 -2.27 -2.39 19.89
CA TYR A 71 -1.87 -3.22 21.03
C TYR A 71 -0.78 -4.22 20.70
N PHE A 72 -0.82 -4.85 19.53
CA PHE A 72 0.25 -5.72 19.05
C PHE A 72 1.61 -4.99 19.01
N ILE A 73 1.63 -3.75 18.51
CA ILE A 73 2.84 -2.93 18.48
C ILE A 73 3.26 -2.53 19.90
N LYS A 74 2.31 -2.14 20.77
CA LYS A 74 2.58 -1.82 22.19
C LYS A 74 3.25 -2.97 22.93
N GLU A 75 2.81 -4.22 22.69
CA GLU A 75 3.49 -5.39 23.26
C GLU A 75 4.92 -5.60 22.73
N ALA A 76 5.17 -5.24 21.48
CA ALA A 76 6.53 -5.28 20.95
C ALA A 76 7.43 -4.22 21.60
N PHE A 77 6.88 -3.04 21.92
CA PHE A 77 7.57 -1.99 22.68
C PHE A 77 7.98 -2.45 24.07
N ASP A 78 7.12 -3.22 24.77
CA ASP A 78 7.48 -3.82 26.06
C ASP A 78 8.69 -4.74 25.95
N LYS A 79 8.69 -5.62 24.97
CA LYS A 79 9.81 -6.54 24.71
C LYS A 79 11.12 -5.84 24.34
N LEU A 80 11.03 -4.64 23.77
CA LEU A 80 12.17 -3.82 23.38
C LEU A 80 12.60 -2.83 24.47
N GLN A 81 11.93 -2.81 25.63
CA GLN A 81 12.16 -1.86 26.73
C GLN A 81 11.92 -0.40 26.30
N LEU A 82 10.82 -0.18 25.57
CA LEU A 82 10.41 1.10 25.00
C LEU A 82 9.07 1.60 25.58
N GLU A 83 8.66 1.12 26.77
CA GLU A 83 7.34 1.36 27.37
C GLU A 83 6.97 2.84 27.47
N LYS A 84 7.96 3.69 27.78
CA LYS A 84 7.75 5.14 27.93
C LYS A 84 7.33 5.86 26.64
N TYR A 85 7.46 5.22 25.49
CA TYR A 85 7.11 5.78 24.19
C TYR A 85 5.78 5.27 23.62
N LYS A 86 5.12 4.33 24.29
CA LYS A 86 3.92 3.64 23.79
C LYS A 86 2.78 4.56 23.41
N GLU A 87 2.61 5.68 24.13
CA GLU A 87 1.50 6.61 23.90
C GLU A 87 1.64 7.39 22.59
N PHE A 88 2.80 7.30 21.93
CA PHE A 88 3.00 7.86 20.61
C PHE A 88 2.64 6.90 19.47
N ILE A 89 2.35 5.61 19.77
CA ILE A 89 1.75 4.70 18.81
C ILE A 89 0.33 5.18 18.55
N HIS A 90 -0.05 5.35 17.27
CA HIS A 90 -1.37 5.87 16.88
C HIS A 90 -1.68 7.29 17.40
N PHE A 91 -0.68 8.07 17.79
CA PHE A 91 -0.87 9.38 18.37
C PHE A 91 -1.66 10.32 17.46
N GLY A 92 -2.79 10.83 17.96
CA GLY A 92 -3.64 11.78 17.22
C GLY A 92 -4.37 11.25 16.00
N LEU A 93 -4.19 9.99 15.64
CA LEU A 93 -4.78 9.36 14.47
C LEU A 93 -6.19 8.81 14.73
N THR A 94 -6.86 8.45 13.67
CA THR A 94 -8.05 7.61 13.65
C THR A 94 -7.81 6.39 12.79
N SER A 95 -8.61 5.34 12.97
CA SER A 95 -8.50 4.09 12.19
C SER A 95 -8.48 4.32 10.68
N GLN A 96 -9.20 5.34 10.20
CA GLN A 96 -9.24 5.66 8.77
C GLN A 96 -7.95 6.29 8.25
N ASP A 97 -7.13 6.92 9.09
CA ASP A 97 -5.79 7.36 8.68
C ASP A 97 -4.92 6.15 8.34
N ILE A 98 -5.02 5.07 9.14
CA ILE A 98 -4.29 3.83 8.91
C ILE A 98 -4.85 3.08 7.71
N ASN A 99 -6.17 2.89 7.62
CA ASN A 99 -6.80 2.16 6.52
C ASN A 99 -6.61 2.87 5.17
N ASN A 100 -6.82 4.19 5.12
CA ASN A 100 -6.70 4.99 3.91
C ASN A 100 -5.25 5.30 3.52
N THR A 101 -4.27 4.76 4.23
CA THR A 101 -2.85 4.74 3.85
C THR A 101 -2.41 3.32 3.52
N ALA A 102 -2.77 2.33 4.34
CA ALA A 102 -2.42 0.92 4.15
C ALA A 102 -3.03 0.31 2.88
N ILE A 103 -4.31 0.59 2.59
CA ILE A 103 -5.00 0.02 1.43
C ILE A 103 -4.43 0.56 0.11
N PRO A 104 -4.29 1.88 -0.11
CA PRO A 104 -3.67 2.40 -1.33
C PRO A 104 -2.23 1.92 -1.51
N LEU A 105 -1.44 1.81 -0.45
CA LEU A 105 -0.09 1.26 -0.50
C LEU A 105 -0.11 -0.21 -0.97
N SER A 106 -1.01 -1.03 -0.43
CA SER A 106 -1.15 -2.43 -0.84
C SER A 106 -1.55 -2.57 -2.31
N ILE A 107 -2.44 -1.69 -2.80
CA ILE A 107 -2.85 -1.67 -4.22
C ILE A 107 -1.68 -1.25 -5.10
N LYS A 108 -0.95 -0.19 -4.71
CA LYS A 108 0.25 0.29 -5.42
C LYS A 108 1.25 -0.85 -5.60
N GLU A 109 1.62 -1.52 -4.52
CA GLU A 109 2.59 -2.62 -4.56
C GLU A 109 2.07 -3.82 -5.38
N ALA A 110 0.81 -4.20 -5.25
CA ALA A 110 0.23 -5.28 -6.03
C ALA A 110 0.21 -4.99 -7.53
N VAL A 111 -0.14 -3.75 -7.90
CA VAL A 111 -0.10 -3.33 -9.30
C VAL A 111 1.34 -3.35 -9.82
N GLN A 112 2.27 -2.74 -9.12
CA GLN A 112 3.65 -2.59 -9.58
C GLN A 112 4.46 -3.89 -9.56
N GLN A 113 4.27 -4.74 -8.53
CA GLN A 113 5.12 -5.92 -8.33
C GLN A 113 4.52 -7.20 -8.92
N VAL A 114 3.21 -7.25 -9.17
CA VAL A 114 2.52 -8.45 -9.64
C VAL A 114 1.80 -8.20 -10.96
N TYR A 115 0.90 -7.24 -11.00
CA TYR A 115 0.02 -7.04 -12.15
C TYR A 115 0.78 -6.56 -13.40
N LEU A 116 1.58 -5.50 -13.27
CA LEU A 116 2.34 -4.94 -14.41
C LEU A 116 3.34 -5.95 -14.98
N PRO A 117 4.15 -6.67 -14.18
CA PRO A 117 5.03 -7.71 -14.70
C PRO A 117 4.29 -8.83 -15.43
N ALA A 118 3.15 -9.28 -14.91
CA ALA A 118 2.35 -10.32 -15.56
C ALA A 118 1.75 -9.84 -16.89
N LEU A 119 1.27 -8.59 -16.92
CA LEU A 119 0.72 -7.98 -18.12
C LEU A 119 1.79 -7.78 -19.21
N GLU A 120 3.00 -7.36 -18.82
CA GLU A 120 4.12 -7.22 -19.77
C GLU A 120 4.55 -8.57 -20.37
N GLN A 121 4.51 -9.65 -19.59
CA GLN A 121 4.74 -11.01 -20.13
C GLN A 121 3.68 -11.38 -21.19
N LEU A 122 2.41 -11.07 -20.92
CA LEU A 122 1.33 -11.27 -21.89
C LEU A 122 1.55 -10.43 -23.16
N LEU A 123 1.83 -9.14 -23.01
CA LEU A 123 2.10 -8.25 -24.15
C LEU A 123 3.31 -8.70 -24.96
N SER A 124 4.39 -9.11 -24.30
CA SER A 124 5.58 -9.65 -24.96
C SER A 124 5.22 -10.89 -25.81
N LYS A 125 4.41 -11.80 -25.26
CA LYS A 125 3.95 -12.97 -26.01
C LYS A 125 3.06 -12.59 -27.20
N LEU A 126 2.12 -11.66 -27.02
CA LEU A 126 1.25 -11.18 -28.10
C LEU A 126 2.07 -10.51 -29.22
N ARG A 127 3.02 -9.64 -28.89
CA ARG A 127 3.92 -8.98 -29.87
C ARG A 127 4.75 -10.02 -30.64
N SER A 128 5.21 -11.08 -29.98
CA SER A 128 5.90 -12.20 -30.65
C SER A 128 4.99 -12.90 -31.68
N LEU A 129 3.72 -13.15 -31.31
CA LEU A 129 2.74 -13.74 -32.22
C LEU A 129 2.37 -12.80 -33.38
N VAL A 130 2.26 -11.50 -33.15
CA VAL A 130 2.07 -10.46 -34.19
C VAL A 130 3.19 -10.58 -35.22
N THR A 131 4.44 -10.65 -34.77
CA THR A 131 5.60 -10.77 -35.66
C THR A 131 5.62 -12.12 -36.41
N GLN A 132 5.40 -13.22 -35.71
CA GLN A 132 5.39 -14.57 -36.27
C GLN A 132 4.32 -14.73 -37.34
N TRP A 133 3.15 -14.14 -37.16
CA TRP A 133 1.99 -14.30 -38.06
C TRP A 133 1.72 -13.07 -38.94
N ARG A 134 2.69 -12.19 -39.05
CA ARG A 134 2.57 -10.93 -39.82
C ARG A 134 2.08 -11.14 -41.22
N ASP A 135 2.58 -12.18 -41.91
CA ASP A 135 2.30 -12.43 -43.31
C ASP A 135 1.34 -13.61 -43.55
N VAL A 136 0.75 -14.15 -42.46
CA VAL A 136 -0.25 -15.23 -42.58
C VAL A 136 -1.58 -14.64 -43.03
N PRO A 137 -2.10 -14.98 -44.23
CA PRO A 137 -3.38 -14.46 -44.68
C PRO A 137 -4.54 -15.04 -43.87
N LEU A 138 -5.52 -14.21 -43.58
CA LEU A 138 -6.73 -14.56 -42.84
C LEU A 138 -7.95 -13.95 -43.53
N LEU A 139 -9.02 -14.72 -43.72
CA LEU A 139 -10.28 -14.23 -44.19
C LEU A 139 -11.13 -13.85 -42.95
N ALA A 140 -11.38 -12.58 -42.75
CA ALA A 140 -12.29 -12.12 -41.72
C ALA A 140 -13.71 -12.63 -41.98
N ARG A 141 -14.51 -12.74 -40.94
CA ARG A 141 -15.92 -13.13 -41.02
C ARG A 141 -16.80 -12.13 -40.29
N THR A 142 -17.99 -11.89 -40.82
CA THR A 142 -19.04 -11.12 -40.16
C THR A 142 -20.34 -11.91 -40.24
N HIS A 143 -21.02 -12.07 -39.12
CA HIS A 143 -22.23 -12.95 -39.01
C HIS A 143 -22.01 -14.35 -39.61
N GLY A 144 -20.83 -14.92 -39.46
CA GLY A 144 -20.47 -16.23 -40.03
C GLY A 144 -20.18 -16.26 -41.53
N GLN A 145 -20.35 -15.12 -42.23
CA GLN A 145 -20.09 -15.00 -43.68
C GLN A 145 -18.67 -14.49 -43.96
N PRO A 146 -18.07 -14.85 -45.08
CA PRO A 146 -16.80 -14.29 -45.53
C PRO A 146 -16.87 -12.75 -45.63
N ALA A 147 -15.83 -12.10 -45.11
CA ALA A 147 -15.68 -10.64 -45.17
C ALA A 147 -14.32 -10.26 -45.76
N SER A 148 -13.77 -9.12 -45.38
CA SER A 148 -12.52 -8.62 -45.95
C SER A 148 -11.32 -9.52 -45.65
N PRO A 149 -10.41 -9.75 -46.61
CA PRO A 149 -9.11 -10.34 -46.31
C PRO A 149 -8.30 -9.48 -45.34
N THR A 150 -7.61 -10.16 -44.44
CA THR A 150 -6.71 -9.54 -43.46
C THR A 150 -5.49 -10.42 -43.24
N ARG A 151 -4.69 -10.12 -42.21
CA ARG A 151 -3.55 -10.92 -41.76
C ARG A 151 -3.71 -11.28 -40.30
N LEU A 152 -3.37 -12.50 -39.95
CA LEU A 152 -3.51 -13.03 -38.59
C LEU A 152 -2.72 -12.16 -37.59
N GLY A 153 -1.49 -11.79 -37.91
CA GLY A 153 -0.71 -10.89 -37.04
C GLY A 153 -1.39 -9.56 -36.76
N LYS A 154 -2.02 -8.92 -37.77
CA LYS A 154 -2.79 -7.68 -37.56
C LYS A 154 -3.96 -7.87 -36.60
N GLU A 155 -4.66 -8.99 -36.66
CA GLU A 155 -5.78 -9.26 -35.75
C GLU A 155 -5.31 -9.38 -34.29
N PHE A 156 -4.12 -9.92 -34.05
CA PHE A 156 -3.49 -9.93 -32.71
C PHE A 156 -2.99 -8.55 -32.29
N GLU A 157 -2.48 -7.74 -33.20
CA GLU A 157 -1.97 -6.39 -32.92
C GLU A 157 -3.07 -5.47 -32.36
N VAL A 158 -4.32 -5.64 -32.79
CA VAL A 158 -5.46 -4.90 -32.23
C VAL A 158 -5.57 -5.07 -30.71
N PHE A 159 -5.33 -6.30 -30.19
CA PHE A 159 -5.34 -6.55 -28.75
C PHE A 159 -4.15 -5.91 -28.05
N VAL A 160 -2.95 -5.97 -28.64
CA VAL A 160 -1.75 -5.31 -28.11
C VAL A 160 -2.01 -3.81 -27.92
N VAL A 161 -2.44 -3.14 -28.98
CA VAL A 161 -2.71 -1.68 -28.94
C VAL A 161 -3.77 -1.32 -27.91
N ARG A 162 -4.86 -2.08 -27.81
CA ARG A 162 -5.93 -1.84 -26.84
C ARG A 162 -5.45 -2.02 -25.39
N ILE A 163 -4.66 -3.08 -25.12
CA ILE A 163 -4.11 -3.32 -23.79
C ILE A 163 -3.14 -2.21 -23.41
N GLU A 164 -2.26 -1.80 -24.31
CA GLU A 164 -1.31 -0.71 -24.09
C GLU A 164 -2.01 0.61 -23.77
N GLN A 165 -3.07 0.94 -24.49
CA GLN A 165 -3.87 2.15 -24.22
C GLN A 165 -4.53 2.09 -22.82
N GLN A 166 -5.10 0.95 -22.43
CA GLN A 166 -5.70 0.78 -21.10
C GLN A 166 -4.64 0.79 -20.00
N LEU A 167 -3.46 0.25 -20.30
CA LEU A 167 -2.32 0.29 -19.37
C LEU A 167 -1.88 1.72 -19.08
N GLN A 168 -1.79 2.58 -20.09
CA GLN A 168 -1.49 4.00 -19.90
C GLN A 168 -2.53 4.69 -18.99
N THR A 169 -3.80 4.36 -19.17
CA THR A 169 -4.87 4.86 -18.31
C THR A 169 -4.72 4.40 -16.87
N LEU A 170 -4.41 3.12 -16.66
CA LEU A 170 -4.18 2.55 -15.32
C LEU A 170 -3.00 3.22 -14.61
N ILE A 171 -1.87 3.39 -15.32
CA ILE A 171 -0.65 4.00 -14.75
C ILE A 171 -0.88 5.47 -14.38
N ALA A 172 -1.76 6.17 -15.09
CA ALA A 172 -2.09 7.56 -14.80
C ALA A 172 -2.98 7.76 -13.56
N VAL A 173 -3.58 6.69 -13.03
CA VAL A 173 -4.41 6.78 -11.80
C VAL A 173 -3.50 7.02 -10.59
N PRO A 174 -3.69 8.14 -9.84
CA PRO A 174 -2.86 8.41 -8.66
C PRO A 174 -3.25 7.50 -7.50
N TYR A 175 -2.25 7.07 -6.74
CA TYR A 175 -2.48 6.43 -5.44
C TYR A 175 -2.60 7.53 -4.39
N ALA A 176 -3.79 7.71 -3.82
CA ALA A 176 -4.06 8.75 -2.85
C ALA A 176 -4.31 8.17 -1.46
N ALA A 177 -3.82 8.87 -0.44
CA ALA A 177 -4.07 8.54 0.96
C ALA A 177 -4.86 9.67 1.65
N LYS A 178 -5.54 9.34 2.76
CA LYS A 178 -6.14 10.31 3.68
C LYS A 178 -5.42 10.21 5.02
N PHE A 179 -4.90 11.34 5.47
CA PHE A 179 -4.15 11.43 6.72
C PHE A 179 -4.41 12.78 7.40
N GLY A 180 -4.76 12.78 8.69
CA GLY A 180 -5.06 14.07 9.39
C GLY A 180 -6.02 13.95 10.57
N GLY A 181 -6.22 12.76 11.12
CA GLY A 181 -7.13 12.52 12.25
C GLY A 181 -8.60 12.40 11.80
N ALA A 182 -9.51 12.33 12.76
CA ALA A 182 -10.92 12.00 12.52
C ALA A 182 -11.64 12.96 11.56
N THR A 183 -11.28 14.24 11.59
CA THR A 183 -11.91 15.29 10.76
C THR A 183 -11.01 15.83 9.64
N GLY A 184 -9.78 15.31 9.51
CA GLY A 184 -8.81 15.80 8.53
C GLY A 184 -8.10 17.10 8.90
N ASN A 185 -8.30 17.62 10.12
CA ASN A 185 -7.78 18.91 10.57
C ASN A 185 -6.61 18.80 11.56
N TYR A 186 -6.09 17.60 11.84
CA TYR A 186 -5.03 17.37 12.84
C TYR A 186 -5.37 17.91 14.23
N ASN A 187 -6.64 17.87 14.65
CA ASN A 187 -7.10 18.52 15.86
C ASN A 187 -6.31 18.09 17.12
N ALA A 188 -6.19 16.77 17.35
CA ALA A 188 -5.44 16.25 18.50
C ALA A 188 -3.95 16.62 18.42
N HIS A 189 -3.35 16.54 17.26
CA HIS A 189 -1.96 16.92 17.02
C HIS A 189 -1.71 18.40 17.34
N LYS A 190 -2.59 19.29 16.84
CA LYS A 190 -2.46 20.74 17.04
C LYS A 190 -2.69 21.16 18.48
N VAL A 191 -3.59 20.47 19.20
CA VAL A 191 -3.79 20.72 20.63
C VAL A 191 -2.54 20.33 21.43
N ALA A 192 -1.93 19.17 21.11
CA ALA A 192 -0.75 18.70 21.84
C ALA A 192 0.53 19.46 21.45
N TYR A 193 0.71 19.77 20.16
CA TYR A 193 1.92 20.42 19.64
C TYR A 193 1.55 21.49 18.60
N PRO A 194 1.09 22.69 19.03
CA PRO A 194 0.56 23.73 18.15
C PRO A 194 1.59 24.32 17.19
N ASN A 195 2.88 24.23 17.51
CA ASN A 195 3.98 24.83 16.75
C ASN A 195 4.51 23.91 15.62
N ILE A 196 3.96 22.70 15.45
CA ILE A 196 4.31 21.78 14.37
C ILE A 196 3.41 22.04 13.16
N ASP A 197 4.00 22.09 11.97
CA ASP A 197 3.22 22.08 10.72
C ASP A 197 2.78 20.65 10.39
N TRP A 198 1.66 20.25 11.00
CA TRP A 198 1.10 18.90 10.84
C TRP A 198 0.61 18.63 9.42
N LYS A 199 0.22 19.68 8.68
CA LYS A 199 -0.18 19.51 7.27
C LYS A 199 1.01 19.13 6.41
N ALA A 200 2.11 19.87 6.52
CA ALA A 200 3.35 19.54 5.81
C ALA A 200 3.91 18.18 6.23
N PHE A 201 3.82 17.85 7.52
CA PHE A 201 4.22 16.52 8.04
C PHE A 201 3.40 15.40 7.38
N GLY A 202 2.06 15.50 7.41
CA GLY A 202 1.19 14.45 6.86
C GLY A 202 1.33 14.29 5.35
N THR A 203 1.51 15.40 4.61
CA THR A 203 1.80 15.35 3.16
C THR A 203 3.07 14.54 2.89
N ARG A 204 4.18 14.90 3.55
CA ARG A 204 5.44 14.16 3.43
C ARG A 204 5.30 12.69 3.78
N PHE A 205 4.64 12.39 4.90
CA PHE A 205 4.46 11.01 5.39
C PHE A 205 3.73 10.10 4.40
N VAL A 206 2.75 10.62 3.65
CA VAL A 206 2.00 9.82 2.67
C VAL A 206 2.66 9.75 1.29
N GLU A 207 3.59 10.67 0.99
CA GLU A 207 4.32 10.71 -0.28
C GLU A 207 5.59 9.85 -0.27
N GLU A 208 6.22 9.65 0.90
CA GLU A 208 7.41 8.82 1.12
C GLU A 208 7.06 7.34 1.34
#